data_b61317e2501eabe63c85937e3b36510e
#
_entry.id   b61317e2501eabe63c85937e3b36510e
#
_cell.length_a   1.000
_cell.length_b   1.000
_cell.length_c   1.000
_cell.angle_alpha   90.00
_cell.angle_beta   90.00
_cell.angle_gamma   90.00
#
_symmetry.space_group_name_H-M   'P 1'
#
loop_
_entity.id
_entity.type
_entity.pdbx_description
1 polymer ?
#
loop_
_entity_poly.entity_id
_entity_poly.type
_entity_poly.pdbx_seq_one_letter_code
_entity_poly.pdbx_strand_id
1 'polypeptide(L)'
;MKYFFGIDPGKKGGIVLLNEDGKFFGYHFIPKTKDNGINIKKLNDIFKSKTFRESYVTIEKVHAIFGSAAKATFDFGKTVGIKETILIVNNLQHDYVTPKDWQKTMFEGIEPIYKLSKKKGRGTLETKLMAIEAYKKLFPDVDLYITEEGNKSKNVHDGVCDALLIAEYGRRKYLGLL
;
A
#
# COMPACT_ATOMS: atom_id res chain seq x y z
N MET A 1 -16.76 15.84 -3.62
CA MET A 1 -16.29 14.45 -3.90
C MET A 1 -15.14 14.17 -2.95
N LYS A 2 -15.28 13.17 -2.10
CA LYS A 2 -14.23 12.78 -1.17
C LYS A 2 -13.25 11.80 -1.84
N TYR A 3 -11.98 11.90 -1.49
CA TYR A 3 -10.94 11.02 -1.99
C TYR A 3 -10.37 10.13 -0.88
N PHE A 4 -9.89 8.96 -1.25
CA PHE A 4 -9.34 7.96 -0.35
C PHE A 4 -7.96 7.54 -0.81
N PHE A 5 -6.99 7.75 0.06
CA PHE A 5 -5.63 7.31 -0.20
C PHE A 5 -5.31 6.05 0.59
N GLY A 6 -4.68 5.10 -0.09
CA GLY A 6 -4.01 3.95 0.53
C GLY A 6 -2.51 4.09 0.43
N ILE A 7 -1.80 3.76 1.50
CA ILE A 7 -0.35 3.84 1.56
C ILE A 7 0.23 2.52 2.06
N ASP A 8 0.99 1.85 1.19
CA ASP A 8 1.99 0.87 1.63
C ASP A 8 3.24 1.64 2.05
N PRO A 9 3.62 1.62 3.35
CA PRO A 9 4.74 2.41 3.83
C PRO A 9 6.11 1.82 3.51
N GLY A 10 6.20 0.69 2.82
CA GLY A 10 7.46 0.08 2.39
C GLY A 10 8.31 1.01 1.52
N LYS A 11 9.62 0.73 1.42
CA LYS A 11 10.52 1.49 0.55
C LYS A 11 10.20 1.33 -0.94
N LYS A 12 9.63 0.19 -1.32
CA LYS A 12 9.06 -0.11 -2.63
C LYS A 12 7.53 -0.02 -2.61
N GLY A 13 6.99 0.62 -1.60
CA GLY A 13 5.56 0.82 -1.45
C GLY A 13 4.98 1.77 -2.47
N GLY A 14 3.69 2.03 -2.33
CA GLY A 14 2.94 2.91 -3.20
C GLY A 14 1.99 3.82 -2.42
N ILE A 15 1.47 4.79 -3.12
CA ILE A 15 0.40 5.67 -2.69
C ILE A 15 -0.65 5.63 -3.79
N VAL A 16 -1.87 5.20 -3.49
CA VAL A 16 -2.95 5.09 -4.48
C VAL A 16 -4.12 5.97 -4.09
N LEU A 17 -4.78 6.54 -5.08
CA LEU A 17 -5.93 7.41 -4.95
C LEU A 17 -7.17 6.79 -5.59
N LEU A 18 -8.23 6.67 -4.79
CA LEU A 18 -9.60 6.35 -5.23
C LEU A 18 -10.55 7.52 -4.96
N ASN A 19 -11.64 7.60 -5.74
CA ASN A 19 -12.76 8.47 -5.39
C ASN A 19 -13.76 7.74 -4.47
N GLU A 20 -14.83 8.44 -4.12
CA GLU A 20 -15.91 7.94 -3.27
C GLU A 20 -16.64 6.70 -3.86
N ASP A 21 -16.72 6.61 -5.17
CA ASP A 21 -17.32 5.47 -5.88
C ASP A 21 -16.37 4.27 -6.01
N GLY A 22 -15.13 4.38 -5.52
CA GLY A 22 -14.09 3.36 -5.63
C GLY A 22 -13.38 3.36 -6.99
N LYS A 23 -13.54 4.40 -7.81
CA LYS A 23 -12.85 4.51 -9.08
C LYS A 23 -11.39 4.91 -8.85
N PHE A 24 -10.49 4.22 -9.53
CA PHE A 24 -9.06 4.53 -9.52
C PHE A 24 -8.77 5.85 -10.24
N PHE A 25 -8.01 6.74 -9.57
CA PHE A 25 -7.61 8.03 -10.11
C PHE A 25 -6.12 8.13 -10.42
N GLY A 26 -5.31 7.33 -9.75
CA GLY A 26 -3.88 7.32 -9.99
C GLY A 26 -3.07 6.81 -8.80
N TYR A 27 -1.77 6.85 -8.97
CA TYR A 27 -0.82 6.41 -7.95
C TYR A 27 0.45 7.26 -7.97
N HIS A 28 1.21 7.19 -6.89
CA HIS A 28 2.59 7.65 -6.81
C HIS A 28 3.46 6.52 -6.27
N PHE A 29 4.64 6.37 -6.85
CA PHE A 29 5.70 5.63 -6.18
C PHE A 29 6.27 6.45 -5.03
N ILE A 30 6.85 5.78 -4.05
CA ILE A 30 7.58 6.47 -2.99
C ILE A 30 8.83 7.12 -3.61
N PRO A 31 8.92 8.45 -3.64
CA PRO A 31 10.03 9.12 -4.33
C PRO A 31 11.37 8.85 -3.64
N LYS A 32 12.38 8.54 -4.45
CA LYS A 32 13.72 8.17 -3.97
C LYS A 32 14.76 9.23 -4.30
N THR A 33 15.80 9.26 -3.50
CA THR A 33 17.04 9.99 -3.75
C THR A 33 17.98 9.15 -4.62
N LYS A 34 19.08 9.75 -5.14
CA LYS A 34 20.08 9.03 -5.95
C LYS A 34 20.74 7.86 -5.21
N ASP A 35 20.92 7.97 -3.91
CA ASP A 35 21.44 6.94 -3.00
C ASP A 35 20.34 5.96 -2.51
N ASN A 36 19.20 5.97 -3.18
CA ASN A 36 18.08 5.07 -2.90
C ASN A 36 17.45 5.26 -1.50
N GLY A 37 17.62 6.43 -0.87
CA GLY A 37 16.84 6.89 0.28
C GLY A 37 15.48 7.45 -0.11
N ILE A 38 14.63 7.82 0.86
CA ILE A 38 13.38 8.52 0.58
C ILE A 38 13.68 10.00 0.27
N ASN A 39 13.15 10.51 -0.83
CA ASN A 39 13.16 11.94 -1.11
C ASN A 39 12.03 12.62 -0.33
N ILE A 40 12.34 13.02 0.90
CA ILE A 40 11.37 13.58 1.86
C ILE A 40 10.69 14.83 1.29
N LYS A 41 11.46 15.69 0.57
CA LYS A 41 10.90 16.91 -0.03
C LYS A 41 9.82 16.56 -1.05
N LYS A 42 10.15 15.72 -2.03
CA LYS A 42 9.16 15.30 -3.05
C LYS A 42 7.96 14.57 -2.44
N LEU A 43 8.18 13.74 -1.43
CA LEU A 43 7.10 13.04 -0.74
C LEU A 43 6.18 14.04 -0.02
N ASN A 44 6.75 15.02 0.66
CA ASN A 44 5.99 16.08 1.34
C ASN A 44 5.22 16.94 0.33
N ASP A 45 5.78 17.22 -0.86
CA ASP A 45 5.09 17.97 -1.90
C ASP A 45 3.84 17.23 -2.42
N ILE A 46 3.92 15.90 -2.54
CA ILE A 46 2.75 15.05 -2.86
C ILE A 46 1.68 15.22 -1.79
N PHE A 47 2.02 15.08 -0.51
CA PHE A 47 1.07 15.16 0.60
C PHE A 47 0.51 16.56 0.86
N LYS A 48 1.18 17.60 0.40
CA LYS A 48 0.67 18.98 0.44
C LYS A 48 -0.35 19.31 -0.65
N SER A 49 -0.55 18.44 -1.62
CA SER A 49 -1.52 18.69 -2.68
C SER A 49 -2.93 18.90 -2.14
N LYS A 50 -3.74 19.70 -2.83
CA LYS A 50 -5.12 19.96 -2.44
C LYS A 50 -5.92 18.66 -2.29
N THR A 51 -5.71 17.71 -3.20
CA THR A 51 -6.39 16.42 -3.19
C THR A 51 -6.12 15.64 -1.90
N PHE A 52 -4.89 15.67 -1.38
CA PHE A 52 -4.57 15.03 -0.10
C PHE A 52 -5.24 15.70 1.09
N ARG A 53 -5.29 17.03 1.12
CA ARG A 53 -5.91 17.77 2.24
C ARG A 53 -7.41 17.54 2.38
N GLU A 54 -8.08 17.23 1.29
CA GLU A 54 -9.52 16.97 1.24
C GLU A 54 -9.86 15.47 1.26
N SER A 55 -8.88 14.62 1.57
CA SER A 55 -8.99 13.17 1.52
C SER A 55 -8.98 12.50 2.90
N TYR A 56 -9.28 11.20 2.88
CA TYR A 56 -9.05 10.30 3.99
C TYR A 56 -7.93 9.33 3.63
N VAL A 57 -6.94 9.20 4.50
CA VAL A 57 -5.75 8.39 4.26
C VAL A 57 -5.78 7.13 5.11
N THR A 58 -5.55 5.98 4.50
CA THR A 58 -5.33 4.71 5.21
C THR A 58 -3.90 4.27 4.98
N ILE A 59 -3.13 4.12 6.04
CA ILE A 59 -1.75 3.64 5.99
C ILE A 59 -1.61 2.29 6.67
N GLU A 60 -0.86 1.37 6.06
CA GLU A 60 -0.61 0.09 6.68
C GLU A 60 0.23 0.24 7.94
N LYS A 61 -0.27 -0.33 9.04
CA LYS A 61 0.46 -0.43 10.30
C LYS A 61 1.40 -1.61 10.25
N VAL A 62 2.68 -1.32 10.11
CA VAL A 62 3.72 -2.34 10.05
C VAL A 62 4.44 -2.48 11.39
N HIS A 63 4.87 -3.69 11.68
CA HIS A 63 5.62 -4.04 12.88
C HIS A 63 7.01 -4.53 12.49
N ALA A 64 7.93 -4.48 13.44
CA ALA A 64 9.26 -5.08 13.25
C ALA A 64 9.11 -6.57 12.91
N ILE A 65 9.81 -7.01 11.86
CA ILE A 65 9.80 -8.41 11.45
C ILE A 65 10.85 -9.16 12.28
N PHE A 66 10.40 -10.09 13.11
CA PHE A 66 11.29 -10.94 13.90
C PHE A 66 12.25 -11.71 12.99
N GLY A 67 13.54 -11.72 13.35
CA GLY A 67 14.58 -12.41 12.58
C GLY A 67 15.15 -11.63 11.40
N SER A 68 14.69 -10.41 11.15
CA SER A 68 15.33 -9.50 10.18
C SER A 68 16.65 -8.96 10.71
N ALA A 69 17.62 -8.71 9.81
CA ALA A 69 18.87 -8.03 10.18
C ALA A 69 18.59 -6.67 10.80
N ALA A 70 19.31 -6.28 11.85
CA ALA A 70 19.12 -5.01 12.56
C ALA A 70 19.11 -3.80 11.62
N LYS A 71 20.02 -3.75 10.63
CA LYS A 71 20.07 -2.69 9.63
C LYS A 71 18.77 -2.61 8.81
N ALA A 72 18.24 -3.75 8.36
CA ALA A 72 16.99 -3.78 7.59
C ALA A 72 15.80 -3.28 8.41
N THR A 73 15.72 -3.70 9.68
CA THR A 73 14.67 -3.24 10.62
C THR A 73 14.78 -1.74 10.89
N PHE A 74 16.00 -1.22 11.09
CA PHE A 74 16.25 0.22 11.29
C PHE A 74 15.85 1.04 10.05
N ASP A 75 16.30 0.63 8.85
CA ASP A 75 15.98 1.31 7.59
C ASP A 75 14.46 1.29 7.32
N PHE A 76 13.81 0.19 7.65
CA PHE A 76 12.36 0.07 7.53
C PHE A 76 11.62 1.00 8.51
N GLY A 77 11.99 0.99 9.80
CA GLY A 77 11.41 1.88 10.80
C GLY A 77 11.59 3.35 10.46
N LYS A 78 12.78 3.75 9.96
CA LYS A 78 13.03 5.09 9.44
C LYS A 78 12.09 5.45 8.28
N THR A 79 11.87 4.51 7.36
CA THR A 79 10.99 4.69 6.20
C THR A 79 9.55 4.92 6.61
N VAL A 80 9.05 4.17 7.58
CA VAL A 80 7.70 4.31 8.15
C VAL A 80 7.57 5.65 8.88
N GLY A 81 8.49 5.94 9.80
CA GLY A 81 8.47 7.17 10.60
C GLY A 81 8.48 8.45 9.76
N ILE A 82 9.19 8.47 8.61
CA ILE A 82 9.16 9.60 7.68
C ILE A 82 7.74 9.84 7.15
N LYS A 83 7.02 8.79 6.75
CA LYS A 83 5.67 8.91 6.18
C LYS A 83 4.66 9.34 7.25
N GLU A 84 4.71 8.72 8.42
CA GLU A 84 3.87 9.10 9.55
C GLU A 84 4.08 10.56 9.95
N THR A 85 5.33 10.99 10.05
CA THR A 85 5.66 12.39 10.36
C THR A 85 5.06 13.34 9.32
N ILE A 86 5.17 13.03 8.02
CA ILE A 86 4.61 13.88 6.96
C ILE A 86 3.09 13.95 7.05
N LEU A 87 2.39 12.85 7.36
CA LEU A 87 0.93 12.85 7.56
C LEU A 87 0.55 13.76 8.73
N ILE A 88 1.24 13.65 9.85
CA ILE A 88 0.97 14.41 11.08
C ILE A 88 1.23 15.92 10.87
N VAL A 89 2.41 16.29 10.35
CA VAL A 89 2.77 17.71 10.19
C VAL A 89 1.95 18.44 9.12
N ASN A 90 1.33 17.70 8.20
CA ASN A 90 0.40 18.26 7.23
C ASN A 90 -1.07 18.19 7.69
N ASN A 91 -1.34 17.76 8.93
CA ASN A 91 -2.68 17.61 9.50
C ASN A 91 -3.63 16.78 8.61
N LEU A 92 -3.12 15.70 8.01
CA LEU A 92 -3.91 14.84 7.16
C LEU A 92 -4.74 13.88 8.00
N GLN A 93 -6.04 13.81 7.73
CA GLN A 93 -6.92 12.83 8.36
C GLN A 93 -6.52 11.43 7.94
N HIS A 94 -6.08 10.60 8.87
CA HIS A 94 -5.59 9.26 8.56
C HIS A 94 -5.91 8.23 9.64
N ASP A 95 -5.99 6.97 9.19
CA ASP A 95 -6.14 5.78 10.03
C ASP A 95 -5.04 4.76 9.70
N TYR A 96 -4.77 3.91 10.69
CA TYR A 96 -3.89 2.76 10.53
C TYR A 96 -4.70 1.48 10.35
N VAL A 97 -4.22 0.60 9.47
CA VAL A 97 -4.78 -0.74 9.28
C VAL A 97 -3.67 -1.79 9.36
N THR A 98 -3.91 -2.89 10.06
CA THR A 98 -2.95 -4.00 10.08
C THR A 98 -3.02 -4.80 8.77
N PRO A 99 -1.90 -5.45 8.34
CA PRO A 99 -1.94 -6.35 7.18
C PRO A 99 -3.03 -7.40 7.30
N LYS A 100 -3.21 -7.97 8.50
CA LYS A 100 -4.22 -8.98 8.76
C LYS A 100 -5.65 -8.49 8.50
N ASP A 101 -5.96 -7.26 8.88
CA ASP A 101 -7.32 -6.73 8.79
C ASP A 101 -7.69 -6.41 7.34
N TRP A 102 -6.84 -5.67 6.62
CA TRP A 102 -7.16 -5.34 5.23
C TRP A 102 -7.12 -6.57 4.32
N GLN A 103 -6.15 -7.49 4.53
CA GLN A 103 -6.07 -8.73 3.77
C GLN A 103 -7.29 -9.62 3.99
N LYS A 104 -7.75 -9.77 5.23
CA LYS A 104 -8.96 -10.55 5.54
C LYS A 104 -10.16 -10.05 4.72
N THR A 105 -10.34 -8.74 4.64
CA THR A 105 -11.47 -8.15 3.92
C THR A 105 -11.29 -8.17 2.42
N MET A 106 -10.10 -7.78 1.92
CA MET A 106 -9.86 -7.68 0.48
C MET A 106 -9.69 -9.03 -0.21
N PHE A 107 -9.32 -10.07 0.54
CA PHE A 107 -9.19 -11.43 0.00
C PHE A 107 -10.49 -12.25 0.10
N GLU A 108 -11.59 -11.63 0.48
CA GLU A 108 -12.88 -12.33 0.54
C GLU A 108 -13.29 -12.85 -0.85
N GLY A 109 -13.55 -14.17 -0.91
CA GLY A 109 -13.85 -14.87 -2.15
C GLY A 109 -12.65 -15.03 -3.11
N ILE A 110 -11.42 -14.94 -2.58
CA ILE A 110 -10.18 -15.35 -3.25
C ILE A 110 -9.76 -16.71 -2.67
N GLU A 111 -9.57 -17.68 -3.55
CA GLU A 111 -9.07 -19.01 -3.13
C GLU A 111 -7.68 -18.90 -2.51
N PRO A 112 -7.43 -19.53 -1.35
CA PRO A 112 -6.13 -19.48 -0.69
C PRO A 112 -5.02 -20.08 -1.55
N ILE A 113 -3.97 -19.31 -1.80
CA ILE A 113 -2.79 -19.73 -2.55
C ILE A 113 -1.67 -20.05 -1.58
N TYR A 114 -1.12 -21.28 -1.66
CA TYR A 114 -0.08 -21.73 -0.76
C TYR A 114 1.22 -22.05 -1.51
N LYS A 115 2.33 -21.60 -0.96
CA LYS A 115 3.65 -22.04 -1.39
C LYS A 115 4.00 -23.37 -0.73
N LEU A 116 4.32 -24.37 -1.53
CA LEU A 116 4.78 -25.66 -1.01
C LEU A 116 6.07 -25.46 -0.20
N SER A 117 6.00 -25.75 1.09
CA SER A 117 7.19 -25.77 1.95
C SER A 117 7.96 -27.08 1.74
N LYS A 118 9.28 -26.98 1.49
CA LYS A 118 10.17 -28.16 1.48
C LYS A 118 10.35 -28.79 2.86
N LYS A 119 9.89 -28.13 3.93
CA LYS A 119 9.93 -28.62 5.32
C LYS A 119 8.51 -28.72 5.86
N LYS A 120 8.03 -29.96 6.00
CA LYS A 120 6.81 -30.37 6.72
C LYS A 120 5.47 -29.70 6.34
N GLY A 121 4.71 -30.30 5.44
CA GLY A 121 3.27 -30.54 5.53
C GLY A 121 2.28 -29.37 5.49
N ARG A 122 2.63 -28.16 5.81
CA ARG A 122 1.76 -26.97 5.67
C ARG A 122 2.45 -25.92 4.81
N GLY A 123 1.85 -25.61 3.67
CA GLY A 123 2.31 -24.50 2.83
C GLY A 123 2.18 -23.16 3.57
N THR A 124 3.05 -22.20 3.23
CA THR A 124 2.91 -20.81 3.67
C THR A 124 1.97 -20.09 2.72
N LEU A 125 1.02 -19.34 3.25
CA LEU A 125 0.08 -18.55 2.46
C LEU A 125 0.84 -17.50 1.63
N GLU A 126 0.60 -17.48 0.32
CA GLU A 126 1.21 -16.55 -0.63
C GLU A 126 0.36 -15.28 -0.74
N THR A 127 0.42 -14.42 0.29
CA THR A 127 -0.40 -13.20 0.37
C THR A 127 -0.18 -12.24 -0.80
N LYS A 128 1.01 -12.22 -1.40
CA LYS A 128 1.28 -11.42 -2.60
C LYS A 128 0.47 -11.88 -3.81
N LEU A 129 0.41 -13.19 -4.05
CA LEU A 129 -0.40 -13.72 -5.15
C LEU A 129 -1.89 -13.49 -4.88
N MET A 130 -2.33 -13.65 -3.64
CA MET A 130 -3.72 -13.35 -3.26
C MET A 130 -4.06 -11.87 -3.44
N ALA A 131 -3.14 -10.95 -3.13
CA ALA A 131 -3.33 -9.53 -3.38
C ALA A 131 -3.48 -9.22 -4.89
N ILE A 132 -2.68 -9.89 -5.74
CA ILE A 132 -2.79 -9.76 -7.20
C ILE A 132 -4.16 -10.26 -7.70
N GLU A 133 -4.64 -11.39 -7.21
CA GLU A 133 -5.96 -11.91 -7.60
C GLU A 133 -7.10 -11.02 -7.08
N ALA A 134 -6.99 -10.50 -5.85
CA ALA A 134 -7.95 -9.54 -5.30
C ALA A 134 -7.99 -8.25 -6.11
N TYR A 135 -6.83 -7.70 -6.46
CA TYR A 135 -6.72 -6.50 -7.29
C TYR A 135 -7.39 -6.71 -8.65
N LYS A 136 -7.09 -7.80 -9.35
CA LYS A 136 -7.69 -8.10 -10.67
C LYS A 136 -9.20 -8.24 -10.61
N LYS A 137 -9.72 -8.85 -9.53
CA LYS A 137 -11.16 -9.02 -9.30
C LYS A 137 -11.86 -7.68 -9.02
N LEU A 138 -11.25 -6.82 -8.19
CA LEU A 138 -11.87 -5.56 -7.75
C LEU A 138 -11.65 -4.41 -8.73
N PHE A 139 -10.56 -4.42 -9.48
CA PHE A 139 -10.12 -3.34 -10.37
C PHE A 139 -9.65 -3.88 -11.73
N PRO A 140 -10.53 -4.56 -12.49
CA PRO A 140 -10.14 -5.24 -13.74
C PRO A 140 -9.59 -4.29 -14.81
N ASP A 141 -9.98 -3.02 -14.78
CA ASP A 141 -9.57 -2.01 -15.77
C ASP A 141 -8.29 -1.24 -15.36
N VAL A 142 -7.68 -1.57 -14.22
CA VAL A 142 -6.48 -0.89 -13.74
C VAL A 142 -5.24 -1.70 -14.11
N ASP A 143 -4.31 -1.11 -14.86
CA ASP A 143 -3.04 -1.75 -15.22
C ASP A 143 -1.94 -1.39 -14.20
N LEU A 144 -1.50 -2.38 -13.42
CA LEU A 144 -0.40 -2.26 -12.46
C LEU A 144 0.86 -3.03 -12.88
N TYR A 145 0.95 -3.44 -14.14
CA TYR A 145 2.16 -4.05 -14.72
C TYR A 145 3.18 -2.97 -15.13
N ILE A 146 3.69 -2.28 -14.12
CA ILE A 146 4.53 -1.08 -14.24
C ILE A 146 5.83 -1.20 -13.44
N THR A 147 6.88 -0.47 -13.88
CA THR A 147 8.11 -0.27 -13.10
C THR A 147 8.10 1.11 -12.44
N GLU A 148 8.99 1.35 -11.48
CA GLU A 148 9.12 2.66 -10.83
C GLU A 148 9.56 3.78 -11.81
N GLU A 149 10.14 3.42 -12.95
CA GLU A 149 10.50 4.33 -14.03
C GLU A 149 9.34 4.61 -15.00
N GLY A 150 8.16 4.01 -14.75
CA GLY A 150 6.97 4.19 -15.58
C GLY A 150 6.92 3.31 -16.83
N ASN A 151 7.83 2.35 -16.98
CA ASN A 151 7.82 1.40 -18.10
C ASN A 151 6.88 0.23 -17.81
N LYS A 152 6.47 -0.49 -18.87
CA LYS A 152 5.74 -1.75 -18.70
C LYS A 152 6.60 -2.81 -18.03
N SER A 153 6.00 -3.57 -17.11
CA SER A 153 6.60 -4.69 -16.39
C SER A 153 5.92 -6.00 -16.78
N LYS A 154 6.63 -7.12 -16.61
CA LYS A 154 6.03 -8.47 -16.68
C LYS A 154 5.30 -8.85 -15.39
N ASN A 155 5.56 -8.14 -14.30
CA ASN A 155 4.98 -8.39 -12.99
C ASN A 155 4.20 -7.19 -12.52
N VAL A 156 3.14 -7.43 -11.76
CA VAL A 156 2.40 -6.41 -11.03
C VAL A 156 3.33 -5.74 -10.02
N HIS A 157 3.23 -4.43 -9.85
CA HIS A 157 4.00 -3.70 -8.84
C HIS A 157 3.39 -3.94 -7.45
N ASP A 158 4.02 -4.76 -6.63
CA ASP A 158 3.53 -5.21 -5.31
C ASP A 158 3.05 -4.03 -4.45
N GLY A 159 3.90 -3.03 -4.22
CA GLY A 159 3.58 -1.94 -3.31
C GLY A 159 2.45 -1.01 -3.79
N VAL A 160 2.25 -0.86 -5.12
CA VAL A 160 1.09 -0.13 -5.66
C VAL A 160 -0.16 -0.99 -5.56
N CYS A 161 -0.05 -2.30 -5.76
CA CYS A 161 -1.13 -3.26 -5.59
C CYS A 161 -1.64 -3.26 -4.15
N ASP A 162 -0.74 -3.38 -3.17
CA ASP A 162 -1.11 -3.33 -1.75
C ASP A 162 -1.72 -1.98 -1.38
N ALA A 163 -1.14 -0.86 -1.84
CA ALA A 163 -1.69 0.47 -1.61
C ALA A 163 -3.10 0.66 -2.20
N LEU A 164 -3.39 0.05 -3.36
CA LEU A 164 -4.72 0.06 -3.98
C LEU A 164 -5.75 -0.67 -3.10
N LEU A 165 -5.41 -1.86 -2.61
CA LEU A 165 -6.29 -2.63 -1.73
C LEU A 165 -6.48 -1.96 -0.37
N ILE A 166 -5.44 -1.31 0.15
CA ILE A 166 -5.51 -0.52 1.39
C ILE A 166 -6.41 0.71 1.19
N ALA A 167 -6.34 1.39 0.03
CA ALA A 167 -7.23 2.51 -0.29
C ALA A 167 -8.70 2.07 -0.32
N GLU A 168 -8.99 0.94 -0.95
CA GLU A 168 -10.34 0.38 -1.03
C GLU A 168 -10.86 -0.08 0.34
N TYR A 169 -10.01 -0.72 1.14
CA TYR A 169 -10.35 -1.04 2.52
C TYR A 169 -10.72 0.21 3.32
N GLY A 170 -9.89 1.25 3.27
CA GLY A 170 -10.13 2.51 3.96
C GLY A 170 -11.41 3.21 3.50
N ARG A 171 -11.67 3.20 2.19
CA ARG A 171 -12.90 3.74 1.60
C ARG A 171 -14.13 2.99 2.13
N ARG A 172 -14.13 1.65 2.08
CA ARG A 172 -15.25 0.85 2.59
C ARG A 172 -15.47 1.07 4.07
N LYS A 173 -14.40 1.08 4.87
CA LYS A 173 -14.47 1.34 6.30
C LYS A 173 -15.08 2.70 6.60
N TYR A 174 -14.63 3.74 5.92
CA TYR A 174 -15.11 5.11 6.11
C TYR A 174 -16.60 5.26 5.75
N LEU A 175 -17.05 4.57 4.71
CA LEU A 175 -18.42 4.61 4.21
C LEU A 175 -19.36 3.60 4.92
N GLY A 176 -18.87 2.82 5.89
CA GLY A 176 -19.67 1.80 6.59
C GLY A 176 -20.04 0.61 5.71
N LEU A 177 -19.19 0.23 4.76
CA LEU A 177 -19.40 -0.87 3.80
C LEU A 177 -18.62 -2.16 4.16
N LEU A 178 -18.03 -2.23 5.36
CA LEU A 178 -17.35 -3.43 5.88
C LEU A 178 -18.28 -4.24 6.74
#